data_9cea1f2145467fadd26a68e07173b747
#
_entry.id   9cea1f2145467fadd26a68e07173b747
#
_cell.length_a   1.000
_cell.length_b   1.000
_cell.length_c   1.000
_cell.angle_alpha   90.00
_cell.angle_beta   90.00
_cell.angle_gamma   90.00
#
_symmetry.space_group_name_H-M   'P 1'
#
loop_
_entity.id
_entity.type
_entity.pdbx_description
1 polymer ?
#
loop_
_entity_poly.entity_id
_entity_poly.type
_entity_poly.pdbx_seq_one_letter_code
_entity_poly.pdbx_strand_id
1 'polypeptide(L)'
;MYRLYNGDCLEVMDRLLEEGVKVDYIICDPPYGTTACKWDTVIPFDYMWKRLNKLIKPNGAIVLFGSEPFSSALRMSNIKNYKYDWVWDKKKAGNIMLCKYQPMKVTENVMVFNKHNYYPIMELRDKVKRSKCYGIGEAMGGILKDNSLKTYTHRYPKNILNFSNANQKGKVHPTQKPTELMG
;
A
#
# COMPACT_ATOMS: atom_id res chain seq x y z
N MET A 1 7.33 -3.56 22.73
CA MET A 1 7.22 -2.18 23.28
C MET A 1 6.97 -1.25 22.11
N TYR A 2 5.96 -0.36 22.19
CA TYR A 2 5.68 0.66 21.18
C TYR A 2 6.01 2.06 21.74
N ARG A 3 6.32 3.01 20.84
CA ARG A 3 6.50 4.43 21.18
C ARG A 3 5.47 5.24 20.39
N LEU A 4 4.82 6.18 21.05
CA LEU A 4 3.87 7.11 20.43
C LEU A 4 4.48 8.51 20.45
N TYR A 5 4.38 9.18 19.31
CA TYR A 5 4.82 10.56 19.14
C TYR A 5 3.63 11.42 18.72
N ASN A 6 3.43 12.54 19.42
CA ASN A 6 2.44 13.55 19.05
C ASN A 6 3.20 14.81 18.61
N GLY A 7 3.02 15.22 17.35
CA GLY A 7 3.72 16.37 16.78
C GLY A 7 3.77 16.33 15.26
N ASP A 8 4.45 17.30 14.66
CA ASP A 8 4.72 17.32 13.23
C ASP A 8 5.58 16.11 12.84
N CYS A 9 5.14 15.38 11.82
CA CYS A 9 5.79 14.12 11.43
C CYS A 9 7.20 14.34 10.86
N LEU A 10 7.49 15.50 10.24
CA LEU A 10 8.81 15.81 9.72
C LEU A 10 9.79 16.05 10.86
N GLU A 11 9.38 16.78 11.91
CA GLU A 11 10.18 17.01 13.10
C GLU A 11 10.42 15.72 13.90
N VAL A 12 9.38 14.88 14.02
CA VAL A 12 9.52 13.56 14.68
C VAL A 12 10.49 12.68 13.91
N MET A 13 10.38 12.64 12.57
CA MET A 13 11.33 11.88 11.74
C MET A 13 12.76 12.40 11.85
N ASP A 14 12.97 13.71 11.94
CA ASP A 14 14.30 14.27 12.13
C ASP A 14 14.92 13.83 13.46
N ARG A 15 14.16 13.87 14.57
CA ARG A 15 14.62 13.34 15.87
C ARG A 15 14.98 11.86 15.82
N LEU A 16 14.14 11.04 15.17
CA LEU A 16 14.43 9.61 15.00
C LEU A 16 15.70 9.37 14.20
N LEU A 17 15.98 10.22 13.20
CA LEU A 17 17.23 10.15 12.43
C LEU A 17 18.45 10.54 13.28
N GLU A 18 18.34 11.56 14.14
CA GLU A 18 19.37 11.95 15.09
C GLU A 18 19.67 10.85 16.12
N GLU A 19 18.61 10.13 16.55
CA GLU A 19 18.73 8.93 17.41
C GLU A 19 19.33 7.71 16.67
N GLY A 20 19.59 7.80 15.37
CA GLY A 20 20.11 6.70 14.56
C GLY A 20 19.10 5.58 14.27
N VAL A 21 17.80 5.85 14.44
CA VAL A 21 16.74 4.85 14.25
C VAL A 21 16.67 4.39 12.80
N LYS A 22 16.55 3.07 12.60
CA LYS A 22 16.28 2.42 11.33
C LYS A 22 15.12 1.44 11.51
N VAL A 23 14.21 1.42 10.54
CA VAL A 23 13.00 0.59 10.58
C VAL A 23 12.94 -0.40 9.41
N ASP A 24 12.28 -1.52 9.62
CA ASP A 24 12.11 -2.57 8.60
C ASP A 24 11.00 -2.22 7.62
N TYR A 25 9.92 -1.55 8.09
CA TYR A 25 8.88 -1.01 7.22
C TYR A 25 8.39 0.33 7.72
N ILE A 26 7.82 1.09 6.79
CA ILE A 26 7.06 2.31 7.05
C ILE A 26 5.68 2.09 6.44
N ILE A 27 4.63 2.21 7.25
CA ILE A 27 3.24 2.18 6.80
C ILE A 27 2.64 3.51 7.20
N CYS A 28 2.16 4.29 6.25
CA CYS A 28 1.68 5.64 6.51
C CYS A 28 0.45 5.97 5.68
N ASP A 29 -0.51 6.64 6.32
CA ASP A 29 -1.67 7.27 5.72
C ASP A 29 -1.45 8.79 5.75
N PRO A 30 -0.75 9.36 4.76
CA PRO A 30 -0.46 10.79 4.72
C PRO A 30 -1.71 11.61 4.39
N PRO A 31 -1.75 12.92 4.65
CA PRO A 31 -2.83 13.77 4.18
C PRO A 31 -2.80 13.88 2.64
N TYR A 32 -3.98 13.76 2.02
CA TYR A 32 -4.12 13.75 0.54
C TYR A 32 -4.43 15.12 -0.06
N GLY A 33 -4.80 16.12 0.77
CA GLY A 33 -5.26 17.43 0.30
C GLY A 33 -6.60 17.37 -0.45
N THR A 34 -7.44 16.40 -0.12
CA THR A 34 -8.72 16.17 -0.82
C THR A 34 -9.95 16.53 0.00
N THR A 35 -9.76 16.96 1.24
CA THR A 35 -10.83 17.39 2.14
C THR A 35 -10.70 18.87 2.50
N ALA A 36 -11.77 19.47 3.01
CA ALA A 36 -11.76 20.86 3.51
C ALA A 36 -11.13 20.99 4.93
N CYS A 37 -10.60 19.90 5.49
CA CYS A 37 -10.00 19.90 6.80
C CYS A 37 -8.63 20.60 6.79
N LYS A 38 -8.39 21.51 7.73
CA LYS A 38 -7.12 22.25 7.83
C LYS A 38 -5.88 21.36 7.96
N TRP A 39 -6.02 20.18 8.56
CA TRP A 39 -4.94 19.21 8.73
C TRP A 39 -4.66 18.40 7.48
N ASP A 40 -5.56 18.40 6.47
CA ASP A 40 -5.39 17.64 5.22
C ASP A 40 -4.55 18.43 4.21
N THR A 41 -3.36 18.82 4.62
CA THR A 41 -2.39 19.52 3.77
C THR A 41 -1.32 18.55 3.31
N VAL A 42 -1.13 18.44 2.00
CA VAL A 42 -0.12 17.55 1.40
C VAL A 42 1.27 17.90 1.90
N ILE A 43 1.98 16.92 2.45
CA ILE A 43 3.36 17.05 2.86
C ILE A 43 4.22 17.21 1.60
N PRO A 44 5.10 18.21 1.48
CA PRO A 44 5.97 18.34 0.33
C PRO A 44 6.80 17.06 0.12
N PHE A 45 6.67 16.44 -1.04
CA PHE A 45 7.21 15.12 -1.31
C PHE A 45 8.73 15.02 -1.11
N ASP A 46 9.48 16.03 -1.51
CA ASP A 46 10.94 16.05 -1.35
C ASP A 46 11.36 15.97 0.12
N TYR A 47 10.67 16.72 0.99
CA TYR A 47 10.93 16.71 2.45
C TYR A 47 10.56 15.36 3.06
N MET A 48 9.44 14.78 2.63
CA MET A 48 8.99 13.46 3.07
C MET A 48 9.98 12.38 2.62
N TRP A 49 10.28 12.29 1.32
CA TRP A 49 11.16 11.25 0.78
C TRP A 49 12.58 11.31 1.34
N LYS A 50 13.12 12.53 1.56
CA LYS A 50 14.44 12.72 2.17
C LYS A 50 14.55 12.00 3.52
N ARG A 51 13.49 11.99 4.33
CA ARG A 51 13.44 11.37 5.65
C ARG A 51 13.13 9.90 5.58
N LEU A 52 12.08 9.52 4.83
CA LEU A 52 11.67 8.12 4.69
C LEU A 52 12.82 7.25 4.15
N ASN A 53 13.53 7.73 3.12
CA ASN A 53 14.67 7.01 2.56
C ASN A 53 15.85 6.87 3.52
N LYS A 54 15.98 7.77 4.49
CA LYS A 54 17.00 7.67 5.53
C LYS A 54 16.58 6.76 6.69
N LEU A 55 15.30 6.72 7.03
CA LEU A 55 14.77 5.89 8.12
C LEU A 55 14.66 4.41 7.75
N ILE A 56 14.32 4.11 6.49
CA ILE A 56 14.14 2.73 6.05
C ILE A 56 15.46 1.99 5.92
N LYS A 57 15.48 0.71 6.33
CA LYS A 57 16.61 -0.19 6.05
C LYS A 57 16.71 -0.52 4.55
N PRO A 58 17.87 -0.95 4.03
CA PRO A 58 18.08 -1.20 2.60
C PRO A 58 17.04 -2.15 1.95
N ASN A 59 16.58 -3.16 2.67
CA ASN A 59 15.59 -4.14 2.21
C ASN A 59 14.21 -3.94 2.86
N GLY A 60 13.94 -2.77 3.43
CA GLY A 60 12.67 -2.43 4.05
C GLY A 60 11.67 -1.88 3.03
N ALA A 61 10.38 -2.02 3.30
CA ALA A 61 9.30 -1.52 2.47
C ALA A 61 8.75 -0.20 2.98
N ILE A 62 8.42 0.72 2.07
CA ILE A 62 7.65 1.93 2.36
C ILE A 62 6.27 1.76 1.72
N VAL A 63 5.23 1.75 2.53
CA VAL A 63 3.83 1.51 2.14
C VAL A 63 3.03 2.76 2.46
N LEU A 64 2.51 3.42 1.42
CA LEU A 64 1.78 4.67 1.55
C LEU A 64 0.38 4.53 0.99
N PHE A 65 -0.62 4.94 1.77
CA PHE A 65 -1.99 5.04 1.31
C PHE A 65 -2.18 6.27 0.44
N GLY A 66 -3.16 6.21 -0.44
CA GLY A 66 -3.49 7.34 -1.30
C GLY A 66 -4.78 7.14 -2.08
N SER A 67 -5.29 8.25 -2.57
CA SER A 67 -6.47 8.32 -3.41
C SER A 67 -6.22 9.31 -4.54
N GLU A 68 -6.75 9.05 -5.74
CA GLU A 68 -6.53 9.99 -6.87
C GLU A 68 -7.14 11.38 -6.60
N PRO A 69 -6.49 12.47 -7.02
CA PRO A 69 -5.26 12.57 -7.85
C PRO A 69 -3.94 12.45 -7.06
N PHE A 70 -3.98 12.49 -5.72
CA PHE A 70 -2.79 12.41 -4.86
C PHE A 70 -1.95 11.16 -5.14
N SER A 71 -2.57 9.99 -5.35
CA SER A 71 -1.86 8.74 -5.64
C SER A 71 -0.96 8.85 -6.88
N SER A 72 -1.45 9.49 -7.94
CA SER A 72 -0.66 9.71 -9.17
C SER A 72 0.53 10.63 -8.91
N ALA A 73 0.33 11.75 -8.20
CA ALA A 73 1.40 12.66 -7.84
C ALA A 73 2.46 11.98 -6.96
N LEU A 74 2.03 11.19 -5.97
CA LEU A 74 2.92 10.45 -5.08
C LEU A 74 3.76 9.42 -5.84
N ARG A 75 3.17 8.65 -6.78
CA ARG A 75 3.91 7.69 -7.61
C ARG A 75 4.98 8.42 -8.44
N MET A 76 4.60 9.51 -9.10
CA MET A 76 5.50 10.27 -9.95
C MET A 76 6.63 10.94 -9.17
N SER A 77 6.38 11.35 -7.93
CA SER A 77 7.41 11.96 -7.07
C SER A 77 8.58 11.02 -6.74
N ASN A 78 8.37 9.70 -6.86
CA ASN A 78 9.41 8.70 -6.57
C ASN A 78 9.30 7.45 -7.47
N ILE A 79 9.07 7.66 -8.75
CA ILE A 79 8.82 6.59 -9.72
C ILE A 79 9.96 5.55 -9.79
N LYS A 80 11.21 5.96 -9.56
CA LYS A 80 12.37 5.06 -9.58
C LYS A 80 12.30 3.99 -8.48
N ASN A 81 11.72 4.33 -7.33
CA ASN A 81 11.58 3.43 -6.18
C ASN A 81 10.21 2.77 -6.08
N TYR A 82 9.23 3.20 -6.90
CA TYR A 82 7.91 2.57 -6.96
C TYR A 82 8.04 1.10 -7.42
N LYS A 83 7.30 0.19 -6.76
CA LYS A 83 7.33 -1.25 -7.06
C LYS A 83 6.00 -1.76 -7.59
N TYR A 84 4.95 -1.64 -6.80
CA TYR A 84 3.60 -2.05 -7.12
C TYR A 84 2.61 -1.39 -6.16
N ASP A 85 1.33 -1.60 -6.39
CA ASP A 85 0.29 -1.22 -5.46
C ASP A 85 -0.75 -2.33 -5.27
N TRP A 86 -1.42 -2.25 -4.15
CA TRP A 86 -2.71 -2.90 -3.96
C TRP A 86 -3.83 -1.88 -4.11
N VAL A 87 -4.96 -2.35 -4.60
CA VAL A 87 -6.22 -1.60 -4.62
C VAL A 87 -7.04 -2.07 -3.42
N TRP A 88 -7.24 -1.19 -2.47
CA TRP A 88 -8.11 -1.45 -1.33
C TRP A 88 -9.57 -1.16 -1.70
N ASP A 89 -10.40 -2.20 -1.76
CA ASP A 89 -11.84 -2.11 -1.92
C ASP A 89 -12.50 -1.94 -0.55
N LYS A 90 -13.00 -0.73 -0.30
CA LYS A 90 -13.61 -0.32 0.98
C LYS A 90 -15.02 -0.85 1.19
N LYS A 91 -15.65 -1.41 0.15
CA LYS A 91 -17.06 -1.84 0.12
C LYS A 91 -18.07 -0.71 0.37
N LYS A 92 -17.63 0.48 0.70
CA LYS A 92 -18.45 1.67 0.96
C LYS A 92 -17.96 2.84 0.14
N ALA A 93 -18.87 3.48 -0.58
CA ALA A 93 -18.55 4.66 -1.36
C ALA A 93 -18.32 5.90 -0.46
N GLY A 94 -17.31 6.70 -0.81
CA GLY A 94 -16.93 7.90 -0.06
C GLY A 94 -17.45 9.22 -0.66
N ASN A 95 -17.90 9.23 -1.91
CA ASN A 95 -18.24 10.46 -2.64
C ASN A 95 -19.71 10.52 -3.10
N ILE A 96 -20.63 10.15 -2.24
CA ILE A 96 -22.05 10.05 -2.56
C ILE A 96 -22.63 11.36 -3.12
N MET A 97 -22.14 12.52 -2.67
CA MET A 97 -22.59 13.83 -3.16
C MET A 97 -22.28 14.07 -4.65
N LEU A 98 -21.35 13.33 -5.21
CA LEU A 98 -20.90 13.44 -6.60
C LEU A 98 -21.47 12.33 -7.51
N CYS A 99 -22.36 11.48 -7.01
CA CYS A 99 -22.86 10.30 -7.73
C CYS A 99 -23.61 10.63 -9.04
N LYS A 100 -24.11 11.87 -9.18
CA LYS A 100 -24.75 12.35 -10.42
C LYS A 100 -23.75 12.77 -11.51
N TYR A 101 -22.49 12.99 -11.15
CA TYR A 101 -21.48 13.55 -12.04
C TYR A 101 -20.33 12.58 -12.33
N GLN A 102 -20.12 11.60 -11.46
CA GLN A 102 -19.05 10.60 -11.61
C GLN A 102 -19.38 9.32 -10.86
N PRO A 103 -18.76 8.19 -11.22
CA PRO A 103 -18.91 6.93 -10.47
C PRO A 103 -18.57 7.09 -9.00
N MET A 104 -19.28 6.36 -8.15
CA MET A 104 -19.00 6.33 -6.72
C MET A 104 -17.66 5.65 -6.43
N LYS A 105 -16.80 6.33 -5.70
CA LYS A 105 -15.43 5.90 -5.38
C LYS A 105 -15.43 4.95 -4.19
N VAL A 106 -15.15 3.68 -4.46
CA VAL A 106 -15.10 2.62 -3.42
C VAL A 106 -13.68 2.13 -3.15
N THR A 107 -12.67 2.64 -3.87
CA THR A 107 -11.29 2.15 -3.77
C THR A 107 -10.32 3.24 -3.30
N GLU A 108 -9.24 2.79 -2.68
CA GLU A 108 -8.00 3.56 -2.44
C GLU A 108 -6.80 2.74 -2.87
N ASN A 109 -5.65 3.41 -3.08
CA ASN A 109 -4.41 2.76 -3.43
C ASN A 109 -3.54 2.56 -2.18
N VAL A 110 -2.84 1.45 -2.12
CA VAL A 110 -1.80 1.15 -1.13
C VAL A 110 -0.51 0.92 -1.91
N MET A 111 0.30 1.96 -2.02
CA MET A 111 1.47 2.02 -2.90
C MET A 111 2.73 1.57 -2.17
N VAL A 112 3.51 0.71 -2.80
CA VAL A 112 4.74 0.15 -2.22
C VAL A 112 5.96 0.69 -2.95
N PHE A 113 6.90 1.18 -2.16
CA PHE A 113 8.15 1.74 -2.62
C PHE A 113 9.34 1.04 -1.96
N ASN A 114 10.52 1.26 -2.53
CA ASN A 114 11.81 0.72 -2.15
C ASN A 114 11.98 -0.77 -2.50
N LYS A 115 13.23 -1.18 -2.69
CA LYS A 115 13.57 -2.59 -2.91
C LYS A 115 13.44 -3.34 -1.58
N HIS A 116 12.54 -4.32 -1.53
CA HIS A 116 12.27 -5.10 -0.32
C HIS A 116 12.11 -6.57 -0.65
N ASN A 117 12.20 -7.41 0.38
CA ASN A 117 11.87 -8.82 0.27
C ASN A 117 10.35 -8.98 0.25
N TYR A 118 9.84 -9.76 -0.71
CA TYR A 118 8.41 -10.05 -0.83
C TYR A 118 8.10 -11.43 -0.25
N TYR A 119 7.22 -11.48 0.74
CA TYR A 119 6.77 -12.69 1.40
C TYR A 119 5.27 -12.88 1.15
N PRO A 120 4.86 -13.55 0.05
CA PRO A 120 3.46 -13.70 -0.27
C PRO A 120 2.74 -14.60 0.72
N ILE A 121 1.60 -14.12 1.24
CA ILE A 121 0.67 -14.95 2.00
C ILE A 121 -0.16 -15.75 0.98
N MET A 122 0.15 -17.04 0.87
CA MET A 122 -0.48 -17.92 -0.12
C MET A 122 -1.92 -18.24 0.28
N GLU A 123 -2.84 -18.12 -0.67
CA GLU A 123 -4.27 -18.41 -0.47
C GLU A 123 -4.57 -19.86 -0.84
N LEU A 124 -5.31 -20.58 0.01
CA LEU A 124 -5.82 -21.91 -0.31
C LEU A 124 -6.81 -21.82 -1.49
N ARG A 125 -6.74 -22.76 -2.42
CA ARG A 125 -7.69 -22.85 -3.51
C ARG A 125 -8.92 -23.67 -3.11
N ASP A 126 -10.11 -23.24 -3.54
CA ASP A 126 -11.34 -23.99 -3.37
C ASP A 126 -11.29 -25.33 -4.11
N LYS A 127 -10.58 -25.35 -5.25
CA LYS A 127 -10.34 -26.55 -6.05
C LYS A 127 -8.87 -26.67 -6.41
N VAL A 128 -8.32 -27.86 -6.23
CA VAL A 128 -6.95 -28.18 -6.63
C VAL A 128 -6.80 -28.01 -8.15
N LYS A 129 -5.80 -27.23 -8.57
CA LYS A 129 -5.47 -27.06 -9.98
C LYS A 129 -4.34 -27.98 -10.38
N ARG A 130 -4.55 -28.76 -11.44
CA ARG A 130 -3.49 -29.52 -12.13
C ARG A 130 -3.19 -28.85 -13.46
N SER A 131 -1.96 -28.51 -13.70
CA SER A 131 -1.54 -27.81 -14.93
C SER A 131 -0.13 -28.18 -15.29
N LYS A 132 0.14 -28.33 -16.57
CA LYS A 132 1.49 -28.35 -17.12
C LYS A 132 2.02 -26.91 -17.12
N CYS A 133 3.28 -26.72 -16.79
CA CYS A 133 3.95 -25.43 -16.95
C CYS A 133 4.36 -25.32 -18.43
N TYR A 134 3.57 -24.61 -19.22
CA TYR A 134 4.00 -24.21 -20.57
C TYR A 134 4.95 -23.00 -20.42
N GLY A 135 6.06 -23.05 -21.17
CA GLY A 135 7.01 -21.94 -21.18
C GLY A 135 6.31 -20.62 -21.50
N ILE A 136 6.69 -19.58 -20.79
CA ILE A 136 6.25 -18.22 -21.06
C ILE A 136 7.00 -17.77 -22.31
N GLY A 137 6.27 -17.19 -23.30
CA GLY A 137 6.84 -16.77 -24.57
C GLY A 137 7.97 -15.74 -24.44
N GLU A 138 8.72 -15.52 -25.49
CA GLU A 138 9.91 -14.65 -25.55
C GLU A 138 9.69 -13.25 -24.97
N ALA A 139 8.48 -12.69 -25.11
CA ALA A 139 8.10 -11.38 -24.55
C ALA A 139 8.22 -11.30 -23.02
N MET A 140 8.32 -12.41 -22.32
CA MET A 140 8.48 -12.48 -20.85
C MET A 140 9.80 -13.19 -20.43
N GLY A 141 10.81 -13.18 -21.26
CA GLY A 141 12.15 -13.66 -20.90
C GLY A 141 12.38 -15.15 -21.01
N GLY A 142 11.54 -15.88 -21.74
CA GLY A 142 11.70 -17.28 -22.08
C GLY A 142 12.00 -18.18 -20.89
N ILE A 143 11.04 -18.90 -20.35
CA ILE A 143 11.24 -19.80 -19.22
C ILE A 143 11.27 -21.25 -19.68
N LEU A 144 12.13 -22.01 -19.03
CA LEU A 144 12.37 -23.44 -19.17
C LEU A 144 11.05 -24.22 -19.39
N LYS A 145 11.03 -25.04 -20.42
CA LYS A 145 9.96 -25.98 -20.72
C LYS A 145 9.95 -27.13 -19.71
N ASP A 146 9.34 -26.91 -18.57
CA ASP A 146 9.01 -27.99 -17.64
C ASP A 146 7.60 -28.52 -17.99
N ASN A 147 7.57 -29.63 -18.73
CA ASN A 147 6.33 -30.29 -19.14
C ASN A 147 5.72 -31.17 -18.04
N SER A 148 6.25 -31.16 -16.83
CA SER A 148 5.70 -31.94 -15.72
C SER A 148 4.32 -31.43 -15.29
N LEU A 149 3.42 -32.37 -14.96
CA LEU A 149 2.11 -32.05 -14.41
C LEU A 149 2.28 -31.63 -12.94
N LYS A 150 2.09 -30.36 -12.65
CA LYS A 150 2.17 -29.84 -11.27
C LYS A 150 0.77 -29.66 -10.67
N THR A 151 0.69 -29.97 -9.39
CA THR A 151 -0.52 -29.82 -8.60
C THR A 151 -0.40 -28.60 -7.70
N TYR A 152 -1.36 -27.70 -7.77
CA TYR A 152 -1.37 -26.44 -7.05
C TYR A 152 -2.57 -26.40 -6.10
N THR A 153 -2.29 -26.50 -4.82
CA THR A 153 -3.28 -26.37 -3.73
C THR A 153 -3.45 -24.93 -3.27
N HIS A 154 -2.45 -24.09 -3.51
CA HIS A 154 -2.45 -22.67 -3.17
C HIS A 154 -2.30 -21.79 -4.40
N ARG A 155 -2.65 -20.52 -4.27
CA ARG A 155 -2.43 -19.46 -5.27
C ARG A 155 -1.74 -18.27 -4.62
N TYR A 156 -1.00 -17.53 -5.43
CA TYR A 156 -0.47 -16.24 -5.01
C TYR A 156 -1.60 -15.25 -4.76
N PRO A 157 -1.43 -14.33 -3.79
CA PRO A 157 -2.42 -13.30 -3.51
C PRO A 157 -2.60 -12.38 -4.73
N LYS A 158 -3.80 -11.82 -4.85
CA LYS A 158 -4.10 -10.78 -5.84
C LYS A 158 -3.80 -9.41 -5.23
N ASN A 159 -3.69 -8.40 -6.09
CA ASN A 159 -3.46 -7.02 -5.67
C ASN A 159 -4.75 -6.28 -5.24
N ILE A 160 -5.80 -7.01 -4.84
CA ILE A 160 -7.04 -6.42 -4.33
C ILE A 160 -7.19 -6.79 -2.86
N LEU A 161 -7.28 -5.78 -2.00
CA LEU A 161 -7.51 -5.92 -0.57
C LEU A 161 -8.99 -5.66 -0.29
N ASN A 162 -9.70 -6.67 0.23
CA ASN A 162 -11.14 -6.60 0.50
C ASN A 162 -11.40 -6.42 1.99
N PHE A 163 -11.31 -5.19 2.49
CA PHE A 163 -11.58 -4.84 3.88
C PHE A 163 -12.64 -3.75 3.95
N SER A 164 -13.77 -4.03 4.60
CA SER A 164 -14.85 -3.05 4.69
C SER A 164 -14.48 -1.88 5.58
N ASN A 165 -14.75 -0.66 5.10
CA ASN A 165 -14.67 0.56 5.90
C ASN A 165 -16.02 0.90 6.59
N ALA A 166 -17.03 0.03 6.46
CA ALA A 166 -18.34 0.22 7.08
C ALA A 166 -18.35 -0.32 8.52
N ASN A 167 -19.13 0.35 9.38
CA ASN A 167 -19.50 -0.14 10.71
C ASN A 167 -18.33 -0.57 11.63
N GLN A 168 -17.21 0.15 11.57
CA GLN A 168 -16.09 -0.10 12.50
C GLN A 168 -16.52 0.24 13.92
N LYS A 169 -16.58 -0.77 14.79
CA LYS A 169 -16.82 -0.58 16.22
C LYS A 169 -15.60 0.11 16.86
N GLY A 170 -15.84 1.08 17.72
CA GLY A 170 -14.76 1.80 18.42
C GLY A 170 -13.96 2.77 17.55
N LYS A 171 -14.48 3.19 16.40
CA LYS A 171 -13.86 4.21 15.55
C LYS A 171 -13.72 5.54 16.30
N VAL A 172 -12.49 6.01 16.46
CA VAL A 172 -12.16 7.24 17.19
C VAL A 172 -11.88 8.43 16.26
N HIS A 173 -11.64 8.17 14.96
CA HIS A 173 -11.38 9.23 13.97
C HIS A 173 -12.17 9.00 12.67
N PRO A 174 -12.71 10.06 12.02
CA PRO A 174 -13.51 9.93 10.79
C PRO A 174 -12.83 9.17 9.66
N THR A 175 -11.52 9.36 9.49
CA THR A 175 -10.71 8.75 8.43
C THR A 175 -9.92 7.52 8.87
N GLN A 176 -10.18 6.99 10.07
CA GLN A 176 -9.48 5.81 10.59
C GLN A 176 -9.59 4.63 9.62
N LYS A 177 -8.43 4.02 9.32
CA LYS A 177 -8.35 2.79 8.53
C LYS A 177 -8.82 1.59 9.38
N PRO A 178 -9.41 0.54 8.75
CA PRO A 178 -9.76 -0.69 9.46
C PRO A 178 -8.52 -1.33 10.08
N THR A 179 -8.63 -1.78 11.33
CA THR A 179 -7.54 -2.48 12.01
C THR A 179 -7.14 -3.77 11.30
N GLU A 180 -8.12 -4.49 10.73
CA GLU A 180 -7.90 -5.71 9.94
C GLU A 180 -7.09 -5.47 8.66
N LEU A 181 -7.10 -4.24 8.12
CA LEU A 181 -6.29 -3.86 6.96
C LEU A 181 -4.83 -3.62 7.36
N MET A 182 -4.59 -3.25 8.61
CA MET A 182 -3.27 -2.83 9.12
C MET A 182 -2.52 -3.96 9.83
N GLY A 183 -3.17 -5.10 10.10
CA GLY A 183 -2.68 -6.25 10.86
C GLY A 183 -2.03 -7.37 10.06
#